data_525d6e444f6b853561eb9ab49caa9f4f
#
_entry.id   525d6e444f6b853561eb9ab49caa9f4f
#
_cell.length_a   1.000
_cell.length_b   1.000
_cell.length_c   1.000
_cell.angle_alpha   90.00
_cell.angle_beta   90.00
_cell.angle_gamma   90.00
#
_symmetry.space_group_name_H-M   'P 1'
#
loop_
_entity.id
_entity.type
_entity.pdbx_description
1 polymer ?
#
loop_
_entity_poly.entity_id
_entity_poly.type
_entity_poly.pdbx_seq_one_letter_code
_entity_poly.pdbx_strand_id
1 'polypeptide(L)'
;PAINLGLVAFAANATLLVSPTTNRGAVKSAIDGLQAAPKTATGEGIFTALQAIATVGAVMGGGDGPPPARIVLESDGAENVPLDPNAPQGAFTAARAAKDQGVQISTISFGTPDGTVEYQGATIPVPVDDQTLQEICKITNGQAFHANSLGSLEDVYSTLQRQIGYETVKGDASLAWLLLGSFVMAGAVLAGLFLNRRLPA
;
A
#
# COMPACT_ATOMS: atom_id res chain seq x y z
N PRO A 1 -2.32 -16.09 0.14
CA PRO A 1 -3.49 -15.19 0.14
C PRO A 1 -3.51 -14.37 -1.15
N ALA A 2 -4.69 -14.18 -1.74
CA ALA A 2 -4.83 -13.42 -2.96
C ALA A 2 -4.79 -11.91 -2.60
N ILE A 3 -3.84 -11.16 -3.18
CA ILE A 3 -3.73 -9.71 -2.99
C ILE A 3 -4.73 -9.03 -3.93
N ASN A 4 -5.57 -8.16 -3.41
CA ASN A 4 -6.40 -7.26 -4.20
C ASN A 4 -5.55 -6.10 -4.73
N LEU A 5 -5.58 -5.85 -6.02
CA LEU A 5 -4.87 -4.78 -6.69
C LEU A 5 -5.88 -3.81 -7.31
N GLY A 6 -5.80 -2.54 -6.96
CA GLY A 6 -6.55 -1.44 -7.58
C GLY A 6 -5.64 -0.58 -8.45
N LEU A 7 -6.24 0.23 -9.30
CA LEU A 7 -5.53 1.18 -10.16
C LEU A 7 -6.21 2.55 -10.13
N VAL A 8 -5.44 3.57 -9.78
CA VAL A 8 -5.82 4.98 -9.88
C VAL A 8 -4.90 5.65 -10.89
N ALA A 9 -5.48 6.32 -11.86
CA ALA A 9 -4.74 7.22 -12.74
C ALA A 9 -4.95 8.67 -12.28
N PHE A 10 -3.90 9.47 -12.35
CA PHE A 10 -3.98 10.89 -12.00
C PHE A 10 -3.19 11.74 -13.01
N ALA A 11 -3.73 12.92 -13.30
CA ALA A 11 -3.16 13.96 -14.12
C ALA A 11 -3.63 15.32 -13.58
N ALA A 12 -4.49 16.05 -14.28
CA ALA A 12 -5.15 17.24 -13.75
C ALA A 12 -6.12 16.92 -12.60
N ASN A 13 -6.66 15.72 -12.56
CA ASN A 13 -7.54 15.10 -11.58
C ASN A 13 -7.23 13.62 -11.48
N ALA A 14 -7.73 12.96 -10.44
CA ALA A 14 -7.56 11.53 -10.23
C ALA A 14 -8.83 10.75 -10.57
N THR A 15 -8.65 9.54 -11.11
CA THR A 15 -9.75 8.63 -11.46
C THR A 15 -9.41 7.21 -11.01
N LEU A 16 -10.35 6.58 -10.29
CA LEU A 16 -10.27 5.15 -9.98
C LEU A 16 -10.62 4.34 -11.23
N LEU A 17 -9.63 3.76 -11.88
CA LEU A 17 -9.82 2.95 -13.09
C LEU A 17 -10.24 1.52 -12.76
N VAL A 18 -9.67 0.95 -11.70
CA VAL A 18 -10.00 -0.41 -11.25
C VAL A 18 -10.09 -0.41 -9.73
N SER A 19 -11.24 -0.78 -9.20
CA SER A 19 -11.38 -1.05 -7.76
C SER A 19 -10.52 -2.25 -7.36
N PRO A 20 -10.02 -2.29 -6.11
CA PRO A 20 -9.19 -3.40 -5.66
C PRO A 20 -9.83 -4.77 -5.94
N THR A 21 -9.14 -5.60 -6.71
CA THR A 21 -9.62 -6.91 -7.19
C THR A 21 -8.48 -7.91 -7.36
N THR A 22 -8.80 -9.18 -7.35
CA THR A 22 -7.87 -10.27 -7.70
C THR A 22 -7.78 -10.50 -9.22
N ASN A 23 -8.62 -9.84 -10.02
CA ASN A 23 -8.61 -9.96 -11.47
C ASN A 23 -7.47 -9.16 -12.11
N ARG A 24 -6.32 -9.81 -12.30
CA ARG A 24 -5.12 -9.20 -12.90
C ARG A 24 -5.32 -8.78 -14.36
N GLY A 25 -6.20 -9.47 -15.09
CA GLY A 25 -6.53 -9.13 -16.48
C GLY A 25 -7.19 -7.75 -16.57
N ALA A 26 -8.13 -7.46 -15.68
CA ALA A 26 -8.79 -6.14 -15.64
C ALA A 26 -7.78 -5.01 -15.37
N VAL A 27 -6.87 -5.22 -14.41
CA VAL A 27 -5.82 -4.22 -14.09
C VAL A 27 -4.89 -4.02 -15.28
N LYS A 28 -4.43 -5.11 -15.92
CA LYS A 28 -3.56 -5.03 -17.10
C LYS A 28 -4.23 -4.28 -18.25
N SER A 29 -5.47 -4.60 -18.56
CA SER A 29 -6.22 -3.92 -19.64
C SER A 29 -6.40 -2.42 -19.36
N ALA A 30 -6.59 -2.04 -18.08
CA ALA A 30 -6.68 -0.63 -17.70
C ALA A 30 -5.34 0.09 -17.84
N ILE A 31 -4.22 -0.57 -17.50
CA ILE A 31 -2.87 -0.02 -17.70
C ILE A 31 -2.59 0.14 -19.20
N ASP A 32 -2.91 -0.84 -20.03
CA ASP A 32 -2.71 -0.80 -21.47
C ASP A 32 -3.52 0.34 -22.15
N GLY A 33 -4.60 0.79 -21.51
CA GLY A 33 -5.44 1.90 -21.95
C GLY A 33 -5.04 3.28 -21.46
N LEU A 34 -4.00 3.39 -20.62
CA LEU A 34 -3.55 4.68 -20.09
C LEU A 34 -3.03 5.60 -21.21
N GLN A 35 -3.36 6.88 -21.11
CA GLN A 35 -2.87 7.92 -22.02
C GLN A 35 -2.18 9.02 -21.21
N ALA A 36 -1.06 9.52 -21.74
CA ALA A 36 -0.40 10.66 -21.16
C ALA A 36 -1.32 11.90 -21.18
N ALA A 37 -1.38 12.59 -20.06
CA ALA A 37 -2.17 13.80 -19.90
C ALA A 37 -1.38 14.83 -19.10
N PRO A 38 -1.60 16.14 -19.36
CA PRO A 38 -0.87 17.19 -18.69
C PRO A 38 -1.29 17.31 -17.23
N LYS A 39 -0.39 17.88 -16.41
CA LYS A 39 -0.52 18.15 -14.99
C LYS A 39 -0.38 16.90 -14.11
N THR A 40 -0.16 17.15 -12.82
CA THR A 40 0.16 16.11 -11.82
C THR A 40 -0.53 16.46 -10.51
N ALA A 41 -1.70 15.85 -10.26
CA ALA A 41 -2.48 16.02 -9.05
C ALA A 41 -2.21 14.84 -8.09
N THR A 42 -0.99 14.77 -7.55
CA THR A 42 -0.51 13.67 -6.72
C THR A 42 -1.37 13.48 -5.47
N GLY A 43 -1.72 14.58 -4.79
CA GLY A 43 -2.54 14.51 -3.59
C GLY A 43 -3.92 13.95 -3.85
N GLU A 44 -4.58 14.34 -4.95
CA GLU A 44 -5.88 13.80 -5.35
C GLU A 44 -5.79 12.31 -5.70
N GLY A 45 -4.68 11.88 -6.33
CA GLY A 45 -4.39 10.48 -6.59
C GLY A 45 -4.34 9.64 -5.32
N ILE A 46 -3.63 10.14 -4.29
CA ILE A 46 -3.54 9.49 -2.98
C ILE A 46 -4.92 9.44 -2.30
N PHE A 47 -5.67 10.54 -2.27
CA PHE A 47 -7.02 10.56 -1.67
C PHE A 47 -7.97 9.58 -2.37
N THR A 48 -7.95 9.51 -3.69
CA THR A 48 -8.75 8.56 -4.47
C THR A 48 -8.39 7.11 -4.13
N ALA A 49 -7.11 6.80 -3.97
CA ALA A 49 -6.65 5.48 -3.56
C ALA A 49 -7.10 5.14 -2.13
N LEU A 50 -7.00 6.09 -1.19
CA LEU A 50 -7.48 5.90 0.19
C LEU A 50 -8.99 5.63 0.24
N GLN A 51 -9.78 6.33 -0.57
CA GLN A 51 -11.22 6.10 -0.67
C GLN A 51 -11.53 4.69 -1.21
N ALA A 52 -10.78 4.23 -2.22
CA ALA A 52 -10.93 2.88 -2.75
C ALA A 52 -10.60 1.80 -1.69
N ILE A 53 -9.53 2.00 -0.91
CA ILE A 53 -9.13 1.12 0.19
C ILE A 53 -10.22 1.08 1.26
N ALA A 54 -10.74 2.24 1.68
CA ALA A 54 -11.80 2.34 2.69
C ALA A 54 -13.08 1.63 2.23
N THR A 55 -13.45 1.77 0.96
CA THR A 55 -14.63 1.12 0.37
C THR A 55 -14.52 -0.41 0.43
N VAL A 56 -13.35 -0.96 0.09
CA VAL A 56 -13.11 -2.41 0.16
C VAL A 56 -13.07 -2.87 1.62
N GLY A 57 -12.46 -2.11 2.51
CA GLY A 57 -12.44 -2.39 3.95
C GLY A 57 -13.85 -2.48 4.53
N ALA A 58 -14.75 -1.58 4.15
CA ALA A 58 -16.14 -1.59 4.59
C ALA A 58 -16.93 -2.82 4.10
N VAL A 59 -16.63 -3.32 2.90
CA VAL A 59 -17.32 -4.47 2.29
C VAL A 59 -16.75 -5.80 2.80
N MET A 60 -15.44 -5.89 3.00
CA MET A 60 -14.74 -7.13 3.40
C MET A 60 -14.51 -7.23 4.91
N GLY A 61 -14.74 -6.15 5.65
CA GLY A 61 -14.44 -6.03 7.06
C GLY A 61 -15.42 -6.80 7.93
N GLY A 62 -15.09 -8.05 8.20
CA GLY A 62 -15.70 -8.84 9.30
C GLY A 62 -14.85 -8.88 10.57
N GLY A 63 -13.80 -8.03 10.70
CA GLY A 63 -12.86 -8.01 11.81
C GLY A 63 -12.69 -6.62 12.42
N ASP A 64 -11.90 -6.51 13.49
CA ASP A 64 -11.70 -5.32 14.33
C ASP A 64 -10.91 -4.16 13.64
N GLY A 65 -10.76 -4.16 12.33
CA GLY A 65 -10.05 -3.10 11.59
C GLY A 65 -10.06 -3.29 10.08
N PRO A 66 -9.71 -2.22 9.32
CA PRO A 66 -9.57 -2.33 7.87
C PRO A 66 -8.45 -3.32 7.50
N PRO A 67 -8.57 -4.06 6.39
CA PRO A 67 -7.51 -4.95 5.93
C PRO A 67 -6.23 -4.13 5.66
N PRO A 68 -5.04 -4.72 5.92
CA PRO A 68 -3.79 -4.04 5.65
C PRO A 68 -3.70 -3.66 4.17
N ALA A 69 -3.38 -2.39 3.92
CA ALA A 69 -3.29 -1.84 2.57
C ALA A 69 -2.00 -1.03 2.41
N ARG A 70 -1.52 -0.94 1.16
CA ARG A 70 -0.36 -0.13 0.78
C ARG A 70 -0.63 0.55 -0.55
N ILE A 71 -0.15 1.78 -0.70
CA ILE A 71 -0.15 2.50 -1.96
C ILE A 71 1.26 2.45 -2.55
N VAL A 72 1.37 2.15 -3.84
CA VAL A 72 2.56 2.37 -4.65
C VAL A 72 2.25 3.52 -5.57
N LEU A 73 2.93 4.65 -5.36
CA LEU A 73 2.77 5.88 -6.13
C LEU A 73 3.90 5.98 -7.14
N GLU A 74 3.59 6.00 -8.41
CA GLU A 74 4.55 6.22 -9.49
C GLU A 74 4.29 7.58 -10.15
N SER A 75 5.34 8.40 -10.29
CA SER A 75 5.26 9.71 -10.91
C SER A 75 6.55 10.04 -11.65
N ASP A 76 6.41 10.69 -12.79
CA ASP A 76 7.51 11.19 -13.64
C ASP A 76 7.77 12.69 -13.47
N GLY A 77 6.96 13.40 -12.69
CA GLY A 77 7.05 14.84 -12.53
C GLY A 77 6.58 15.39 -11.20
N ALA A 78 6.87 16.68 -11.01
CA ALA A 78 6.47 17.40 -9.82
C ALA A 78 4.96 17.62 -9.76
N GLU A 79 4.39 17.56 -8.53
CA GLU A 79 3.02 17.98 -8.29
C GLU A 79 2.83 19.44 -8.71
N ASN A 80 1.80 19.70 -9.47
CA ASN A 80 1.46 21.05 -9.92
C ASN A 80 -0.03 21.38 -9.79
N VAL A 81 -0.82 20.47 -9.23
CA VAL A 81 -2.23 20.67 -8.89
C VAL A 81 -2.53 19.99 -7.52
N PRO A 82 -2.63 20.79 -6.47
CA PRO A 82 -2.24 22.19 -6.33
C PRO A 82 -0.71 22.38 -6.37
N LEU A 83 -0.23 23.60 -6.53
CA LEU A 83 1.22 23.91 -6.45
C LEU A 83 1.77 23.79 -5.02
N ASP A 84 0.94 24.03 -4.00
CA ASP A 84 1.33 23.86 -2.61
C ASP A 84 0.99 22.45 -2.15
N PRO A 85 1.97 21.59 -1.85
CA PRO A 85 1.73 20.24 -1.38
C PRO A 85 1.05 20.16 0.00
N ASN A 86 1.00 21.27 0.75
CA ASN A 86 0.27 21.38 2.01
C ASN A 86 -1.16 21.90 1.86
N ALA A 87 -1.58 22.29 0.66
CA ALA A 87 -2.98 22.64 0.41
C ALA A 87 -3.93 21.47 0.77
N PRO A 88 -5.23 21.69 0.93
CA PRO A 88 -6.19 20.64 1.29
C PRO A 88 -6.18 19.42 0.38
N GLN A 89 -5.86 19.59 -0.90
CA GLN A 89 -5.74 18.52 -1.92
C GLN A 89 -4.27 18.21 -2.27
N GLY A 90 -3.30 18.76 -1.54
CA GLY A 90 -1.88 18.59 -1.82
C GLY A 90 -1.32 17.26 -1.33
N ALA A 91 -0.19 16.85 -1.90
CA ALA A 91 0.44 15.55 -1.67
C ALA A 91 0.80 15.30 -0.21
N PHE A 92 1.31 16.31 0.53
CA PHE A 92 1.66 16.13 1.93
C PHE A 92 0.43 16.04 2.85
N THR A 93 -0.64 16.75 2.51
CA THR A 93 -1.91 16.62 3.22
C THR A 93 -2.51 15.23 3.02
N ALA A 94 -2.48 14.71 1.80
CA ALA A 94 -2.92 13.36 1.48
C ALA A 94 -2.03 12.28 2.14
N ALA A 95 -0.71 12.49 2.18
CA ALA A 95 0.21 11.59 2.87
C ALA A 95 -0.05 11.52 4.38
N ARG A 96 -0.35 12.67 5.03
CA ARG A 96 -0.77 12.68 6.43
C ARG A 96 -2.07 11.91 6.66
N ALA A 97 -3.06 12.08 5.78
CA ALA A 97 -4.30 11.31 5.83
C ALA A 97 -4.08 9.81 5.66
N ALA A 98 -3.15 9.40 4.78
CA ALA A 98 -2.73 8.01 4.63
C ALA A 98 -2.12 7.45 5.92
N LYS A 99 -1.20 8.21 6.53
CA LYS A 99 -0.59 7.85 7.81
C LYS A 99 -1.62 7.66 8.92
N ASP A 100 -2.57 8.57 9.03
CA ASP A 100 -3.63 8.53 10.05
C ASP A 100 -4.53 7.30 9.88
N GLN A 101 -4.68 6.79 8.65
CA GLN A 101 -5.38 5.56 8.31
C GLN A 101 -4.49 4.30 8.39
N GLY A 102 -3.21 4.43 8.75
CA GLY A 102 -2.26 3.32 8.81
C GLY A 102 -1.83 2.79 7.43
N VAL A 103 -2.05 3.55 6.35
CA VAL A 103 -1.69 3.18 4.98
C VAL A 103 -0.30 3.73 4.64
N GLN A 104 0.64 2.84 4.36
CA GLN A 104 1.98 3.20 3.90
C GLN A 104 1.96 3.54 2.41
N ILE A 105 2.74 4.56 2.01
CA ILE A 105 2.94 4.93 0.60
C ILE A 105 4.40 4.72 0.25
N SER A 106 4.68 3.77 -0.65
CA SER A 106 5.98 3.68 -1.31
C SER A 106 5.92 4.43 -2.63
N THR A 107 6.98 5.14 -2.99
CA THR A 107 7.02 5.94 -4.21
C THR A 107 8.06 5.42 -5.19
N ILE A 108 7.76 5.55 -6.46
CA ILE A 108 8.69 5.30 -7.56
C ILE A 108 8.75 6.58 -8.38
N SER A 109 9.91 7.25 -8.38
CA SER A 109 10.17 8.32 -9.32
C SER A 109 10.72 7.72 -10.61
N PHE A 110 10.05 7.99 -11.72
CA PHE A 110 10.47 7.48 -13.02
C PHE A 110 10.85 8.65 -13.96
N GLY A 111 12.13 8.75 -14.31
CA GLY A 111 12.59 9.79 -15.23
C GLY A 111 14.01 10.26 -14.92
N THR A 112 14.35 11.40 -15.49
CA THR A 112 15.66 12.05 -15.31
C THR A 112 15.47 13.52 -14.94
N PRO A 113 16.46 14.16 -14.29
CA PRO A 113 16.38 15.58 -13.93
C PRO A 113 16.15 16.51 -15.13
N ASP A 114 16.63 16.10 -16.32
CA ASP A 114 16.50 16.84 -17.58
C ASP A 114 15.42 16.23 -18.50
N GLY A 115 14.47 15.47 -17.91
CA GLY A 115 13.40 14.82 -18.66
C GLY A 115 12.54 15.80 -19.42
N THR A 116 12.21 15.46 -20.66
CA THR A 116 11.28 16.23 -21.49
C THR A 116 10.25 15.30 -22.13
N VAL A 117 9.04 15.78 -22.31
CA VAL A 117 7.97 15.07 -23.01
C VAL A 117 7.48 15.91 -24.18
N GLU A 118 7.23 15.27 -25.33
CA GLU A 118 6.55 15.93 -26.44
C GLU A 118 5.02 15.80 -26.25
N TYR A 119 4.38 16.96 -26.09
CA TYR A 119 2.93 17.03 -25.98
C TYR A 119 2.38 18.07 -26.95
N GLN A 120 1.51 17.65 -27.86
CA GLN A 120 0.91 18.49 -28.91
C GLN A 120 1.93 19.26 -29.76
N GLY A 121 3.09 18.65 -30.04
CA GLY A 121 4.16 19.27 -30.84
C GLY A 121 5.03 20.28 -30.08
N ALA A 122 4.86 20.41 -28.78
CA ALA A 122 5.71 21.20 -27.89
C ALA A 122 6.54 20.29 -26.98
N THR A 123 7.83 20.58 -26.83
CA THR A 123 8.70 19.91 -25.86
C THR A 123 8.51 20.58 -24.49
N ILE A 124 7.96 19.84 -23.53
CA ILE A 124 7.71 20.33 -22.18
C ILE A 124 8.73 19.69 -21.23
N PRO A 125 9.49 20.47 -20.43
CA PRO A 125 10.35 19.91 -19.41
C PRO A 125 9.51 19.31 -18.29
N VAL A 126 9.80 18.07 -17.93
CA VAL A 126 9.18 17.31 -16.82
C VAL A 126 10.29 16.78 -15.91
N PRO A 127 10.90 17.66 -15.09
CA PRO A 127 11.93 17.23 -14.16
C PRO A 127 11.30 16.34 -13.09
N VAL A 128 11.97 15.25 -12.77
CA VAL A 128 11.60 14.36 -11.65
C VAL A 128 11.65 15.13 -10.33
N ASP A 129 10.64 14.99 -9.50
CA ASP A 129 10.61 15.56 -8.15
C ASP A 129 10.80 14.47 -7.08
N ASP A 130 12.03 14.01 -6.97
CA ASP A 130 12.43 13.03 -5.95
C ASP A 130 12.20 13.56 -4.53
N GLN A 131 12.30 14.86 -4.31
CA GLN A 131 12.20 15.45 -2.96
C GLN A 131 10.77 15.33 -2.41
N THR A 132 9.77 15.70 -3.18
CA THR A 132 8.36 15.56 -2.79
C THR A 132 8.00 14.09 -2.56
N LEU A 133 8.42 13.18 -3.45
CA LEU A 133 8.16 11.76 -3.34
C LEU A 133 8.83 11.13 -2.10
N GLN A 134 10.06 11.51 -1.79
CA GLN A 134 10.77 11.09 -0.58
C GLN A 134 10.07 11.59 0.69
N GLU A 135 9.54 12.81 0.70
CA GLU A 135 8.84 13.36 1.85
C GLU A 135 7.51 12.64 2.11
N ILE A 136 6.77 12.28 1.06
CA ILE A 136 5.58 11.42 1.17
C ILE A 136 5.93 10.08 1.86
N CYS A 137 7.03 9.46 1.44
CA CYS A 137 7.50 8.21 2.07
C CYS A 137 7.86 8.39 3.54
N LYS A 138 8.56 9.48 3.91
CA LYS A 138 8.90 9.76 5.31
C LYS A 138 7.65 9.96 6.18
N ILE A 139 6.66 10.70 5.68
CA ILE A 139 5.39 10.93 6.39
C ILE A 139 4.70 9.60 6.69
N THR A 140 4.68 8.66 5.73
CA THR A 140 3.89 7.42 5.78
C THR A 140 4.70 6.18 6.19
N ASN A 141 6.00 6.34 6.51
CA ASN A 141 6.95 5.24 6.77
C ASN A 141 7.07 4.26 5.59
N GLY A 142 6.91 4.75 4.37
CA GLY A 142 7.11 3.98 3.14
C GLY A 142 8.56 4.06 2.63
N GLN A 143 8.78 3.56 1.42
CA GLN A 143 10.09 3.54 0.78
C GLN A 143 10.05 4.31 -0.55
N ALA A 144 11.06 5.14 -0.79
CA ALA A 144 11.24 5.84 -2.04
C ALA A 144 12.23 5.08 -2.94
N PHE A 145 11.82 4.87 -4.18
CA PHE A 145 12.62 4.25 -5.23
C PHE A 145 12.78 5.23 -6.39
N HIS A 146 13.87 5.10 -7.11
CA HIS A 146 14.13 5.85 -8.34
C HIS A 146 14.42 4.89 -9.48
N ALA A 147 13.81 5.12 -10.64
CA ALA A 147 14.06 4.36 -11.85
C ALA A 147 14.27 5.32 -13.03
N ASN A 148 15.36 5.13 -13.76
CA ASN A 148 15.70 5.94 -14.95
C ASN A 148 15.65 5.11 -16.25
N SER A 149 15.26 3.85 -16.15
CA SER A 149 15.14 2.92 -17.28
C SER A 149 14.11 1.82 -16.96
N LEU A 150 13.61 1.16 -17.98
CA LEU A 150 12.68 0.02 -17.79
C LEU A 150 13.31 -1.11 -16.96
N GLY A 151 14.60 -1.41 -17.14
CA GLY A 151 15.28 -2.43 -16.36
C GLY A 151 15.35 -2.09 -14.87
N SER A 152 15.68 -0.83 -14.53
CA SER A 152 15.67 -0.39 -13.13
C SER A 152 14.27 -0.38 -12.53
N LEU A 153 13.23 -0.10 -13.32
CA LEU A 153 11.85 -0.16 -12.89
C LEU A 153 11.41 -1.60 -12.58
N GLU A 154 11.79 -2.58 -13.40
CA GLU A 154 11.56 -4.00 -13.15
C GLU A 154 12.22 -4.47 -11.84
N ASP A 155 13.43 -4.02 -11.54
CA ASP A 155 14.13 -4.32 -10.29
C ASP A 155 13.40 -3.73 -9.08
N VAL A 156 12.89 -2.50 -9.17
CA VAL A 156 12.07 -1.87 -8.14
C VAL A 156 10.81 -2.69 -7.88
N TYR A 157 10.06 -3.04 -8.92
CA TYR A 157 8.84 -3.84 -8.77
C TYR A 157 9.12 -5.23 -8.18
N SER A 158 10.22 -5.88 -8.58
CA SER A 158 10.62 -7.16 -8.00
C SER A 158 10.93 -7.06 -6.50
N THR A 159 11.48 -5.94 -6.07
CA THR A 159 11.78 -5.64 -4.66
C THR A 159 10.50 -5.39 -3.87
N LEU A 160 9.60 -4.58 -4.40
CA LEU A 160 8.28 -4.31 -3.81
C LEU A 160 7.44 -5.60 -3.68
N GLN A 161 7.44 -6.45 -4.71
CA GLN A 161 6.72 -7.71 -4.68
C GLN A 161 7.20 -8.63 -3.55
N ARG A 162 8.51 -8.70 -3.31
CA ARG A 162 9.08 -9.46 -2.19
C ARG A 162 8.64 -8.91 -0.83
N GLN A 163 8.54 -7.60 -0.68
CA GLN A 163 8.16 -6.95 0.57
C GLN A 163 6.66 -7.09 0.87
N ILE A 164 5.81 -6.97 -0.15
CA ILE A 164 4.36 -7.10 0.01
C ILE A 164 3.94 -8.55 0.32
N GLY A 165 4.72 -9.54 -0.15
CA GLY A 165 4.45 -10.98 0.07
C GLY A 165 4.69 -11.47 1.50
N TYR A 166 5.29 -10.68 2.39
CA TYR A 166 5.70 -11.08 3.74
C TYR A 166 5.19 -10.17 4.85
N GLU A 167 3.97 -9.67 4.75
CA GLU A 167 3.36 -9.07 5.93
C GLU A 167 3.00 -10.19 6.91
N THR A 168 3.79 -10.30 7.98
CA THR A 168 3.53 -11.23 9.09
C THR A 168 2.26 -10.75 9.79
N VAL A 169 1.12 -11.35 9.45
CA VAL A 169 -0.07 -11.24 10.28
C VAL A 169 0.33 -11.82 11.64
N LYS A 170 0.28 -11.00 12.69
CA LYS A 170 0.41 -11.51 14.06
C LYS A 170 -0.72 -12.50 14.27
N GLY A 171 -0.42 -13.78 14.06
CA GLY A 171 -1.35 -14.84 14.32
C GLY A 171 -1.73 -14.82 15.80
N ASP A 172 -3.01 -14.93 16.09
CA ASP A 172 -3.50 -15.07 17.44
C ASP A 172 -2.94 -16.37 18.04
N ALA A 173 -2.02 -16.24 18.99
CA ALA A 173 -1.42 -17.37 19.70
C ALA A 173 -2.35 -18.00 20.74
N SER A 174 -3.59 -17.51 20.86
CA SER A 174 -4.55 -17.95 21.87
C SER A 174 -4.81 -19.45 21.81
N LEU A 175 -4.87 -20.02 20.62
CA LEU A 175 -5.08 -21.45 20.39
C LEU A 175 -3.91 -22.30 20.93
N ALA A 176 -2.67 -21.84 20.77
CA ALA A 176 -1.49 -22.51 21.31
C ALA A 176 -1.48 -22.49 22.84
N TRP A 177 -1.84 -21.36 23.44
CA TRP A 177 -1.97 -21.22 24.89
C TRP A 177 -3.13 -22.02 25.47
N LEU A 178 -4.27 -22.11 24.77
CA LEU A 178 -5.41 -22.97 25.15
C LEU A 178 -5.05 -24.46 25.14
N LEU A 179 -4.35 -24.91 24.10
CA LEU A 179 -3.86 -26.29 24.03
C LEU A 179 -2.85 -26.58 25.13
N LEU A 180 -1.90 -25.69 25.38
CA LEU A 180 -0.94 -25.85 26.48
C LEU A 180 -1.64 -25.90 27.82
N GLY A 181 -2.58 -25.01 28.10
CA GLY A 181 -3.39 -24.98 29.33
C GLY A 181 -4.21 -26.26 29.54
N SER A 182 -4.83 -26.79 28.48
CA SER A 182 -5.59 -28.04 28.56
C SER A 182 -4.71 -29.27 28.84
N PHE A 183 -3.49 -29.31 28.27
CA PHE A 183 -2.53 -30.39 28.60
C PHE A 183 -2.05 -30.34 30.03
N VAL A 184 -1.74 -29.14 30.56
CA VAL A 184 -1.37 -29.00 32.00
C VAL A 184 -2.49 -29.41 32.91
N MET A 185 -3.75 -29.02 32.59
CA MET A 185 -4.90 -29.38 33.37
C MET A 185 -5.18 -30.90 33.37
N ALA A 186 -5.07 -31.54 32.21
CA ALA A 186 -5.21 -32.99 32.08
C ALA A 186 -4.12 -33.74 32.89
N GLY A 187 -2.87 -33.26 32.85
CA GLY A 187 -1.77 -33.79 33.64
C GLY A 187 -1.99 -33.66 35.16
N ALA A 188 -2.52 -32.52 35.61
CA ALA A 188 -2.83 -32.29 37.02
C ALA A 188 -3.96 -33.24 37.53
N VAL A 189 -4.99 -33.42 36.69
CA VAL A 189 -6.10 -34.37 37.04
C VAL A 189 -5.57 -35.80 37.12
N LEU A 190 -4.77 -36.26 36.17
CA LEU A 190 -4.17 -37.60 36.19
C LEU A 190 -3.26 -37.81 37.41
N ALA A 191 -2.40 -36.80 37.72
CA ALA A 191 -1.55 -36.84 38.89
C ALA A 191 -2.37 -36.91 40.19
N GLY A 192 -3.46 -36.15 40.30
CA GLY A 192 -4.39 -36.16 41.43
C GLY A 192 -5.07 -37.52 41.63
N LEU A 193 -5.51 -38.13 40.53
CA LEU A 193 -6.10 -39.49 40.58
C LEU A 193 -5.09 -40.56 40.99
N PHE A 194 -3.81 -40.41 40.57
CA PHE A 194 -2.75 -41.36 40.91
C PHE A 194 -2.32 -41.25 42.39
N LEU A 195 -2.26 -40.02 42.92
CA LEU A 195 -1.95 -39.76 44.30
C LEU A 195 -3.10 -40.24 45.24
N ASN A 196 -4.35 -40.00 44.84
CA ASN A 196 -5.52 -40.37 45.63
C ASN A 196 -5.72 -41.91 45.74
N ARG A 197 -5.18 -42.69 44.81
CA ARG A 197 -5.15 -44.16 44.86
C ARG A 197 -4.19 -44.72 45.91
N ARG A 198 -3.35 -43.90 46.54
CA ARG A 198 -2.35 -44.32 47.53
C ARG A 198 -2.72 -43.99 49.01
N LEU A 199 -3.87 -43.40 49.21
CA LEU A 199 -4.33 -43.16 50.57
C LEU A 199 -4.96 -44.44 51.07
N PRO A 200 -4.38 -45.14 52.11
CA PRO A 200 -5.02 -46.25 52.77
C PRO A 200 -6.23 -45.76 53.58
N ALA A 201 -7.32 -46.52 53.57
CA ALA A 201 -8.47 -46.27 54.38
C ALA A 201 -8.13 -46.47 55.85
#